data_229c82848ac6c19d34fa49c00e053a95
#
_entry.id   229c82848ac6c19d34fa49c00e053a95
#
_cell.length_a   1.000
_cell.length_b   1.000
_cell.length_c   1.000
_cell.angle_alpha   90.00
_cell.angle_beta   90.00
_cell.angle_gamma   90.00
#
_symmetry.space_group_name_H-M   'P 1'
#
loop_
_entity.id
_entity.type
_entity.pdbx_description
1 polymer ?
#
loop_
_entity_poly.entity_id
_entity_poly.type
_entity_poly.pdbx_seq_one_letter_code
_entity_poly.pdbx_strand_id
1 'polypeptide(L)'
;MIEFELTDEQRLIRETAGEFSDRELAPRARENDRNEHFDTELVQKMAEMGFLGAIVPEEYGGRGVDYLTYGLIVEEVGRNDSAMRTVISVVTSLVCSSIVRWGTEEHKQEWLPQLCSGEALGCFGLTEPDTGSDAANLKTRAEKIDGGWRLNGGKMWISLGNYSKLAMIFAQTDPEKKHKGLACFLVPTDSSGFSSQEIHGKLGLKGSDTAELSLDGVEVPDGALMGEVGDGFKIAMSALDSGRYSVAAGCVGICQASLDASVAYAKERTQFDRPIASFQLVQEMLADMVVQTQAARGLVWRAGWLKDTGKPNTTETSIAKLYATEAAVDCANKAIQVHGGSGYVDDYPVERYLRDARVTTLYEGTSQIQKLIIARSVTGINALVP
;
A
#
# COMPACT_ATOMS: atom_id res chain seq x y z
N MET A 1 23.02 3.44 -20.57
CA MET A 1 23.68 4.08 -19.40
C MET A 1 22.64 4.06 -18.29
N ILE A 2 22.96 3.68 -17.08
CA ILE A 2 22.02 3.80 -15.98
C ILE A 2 22.12 5.23 -15.47
N GLU A 3 21.08 6.01 -15.65
CA GLU A 3 20.96 7.35 -15.10
C GLU A 3 20.33 7.25 -13.72
N PHE A 4 21.00 7.72 -12.68
CA PHE A 4 20.51 7.75 -11.30
C PHE A 4 19.91 9.12 -10.92
N GLU A 5 19.93 10.06 -11.85
CA GLU A 5 19.37 11.39 -11.64
C GLU A 5 17.92 11.43 -12.10
N LEU A 6 17.08 12.04 -11.28
CA LEU A 6 15.69 12.32 -11.64
C LEU A 6 15.65 13.36 -12.77
N THR A 7 14.70 13.24 -13.67
CA THR A 7 14.38 14.30 -14.64
C THR A 7 13.90 15.56 -13.92
N ASP A 8 13.89 16.69 -14.61
CA ASP A 8 13.35 17.94 -14.04
C ASP A 8 11.89 17.81 -13.66
N GLU A 9 11.10 17.11 -14.47
CA GLU A 9 9.69 16.82 -14.20
C GLU A 9 9.53 15.94 -12.93
N GLN A 10 10.30 14.87 -12.81
CA GLN A 10 10.29 14.00 -11.63
C GLN A 10 10.68 14.76 -10.36
N ARG A 11 11.68 15.64 -10.44
CA ARG A 11 12.05 16.51 -9.32
C ARG A 11 10.91 17.43 -8.93
N LEU A 12 10.27 18.10 -9.89
CA LEU A 12 9.17 19.00 -9.64
C LEU A 12 7.96 18.28 -9.01
N ILE A 13 7.61 17.10 -9.52
CA ILE A 13 6.50 16.30 -8.96
C ILE A 13 6.83 15.86 -7.53
N ARG A 14 8.06 15.42 -7.26
CA ARG A 14 8.50 15.06 -5.92
C ARG A 14 8.44 16.25 -4.95
N GLU A 15 8.96 17.40 -5.35
CA GLU A 15 8.92 18.65 -4.57
C GLU A 15 7.47 19.05 -4.27
N THR A 16 6.60 19.03 -5.28
CA THR A 16 5.17 19.35 -5.14
C THR A 16 4.47 18.38 -4.17
N ALA A 17 4.74 17.08 -4.27
CA ALA A 17 4.20 16.08 -3.35
C ALA A 17 4.74 16.27 -1.93
N GLY A 18 6.01 16.63 -1.78
CA GLY A 18 6.64 16.94 -0.51
C GLY A 18 6.01 18.18 0.16
N GLU A 19 5.90 19.28 -0.57
CA GLU A 19 5.26 20.53 -0.08
C GLU A 19 3.80 20.30 0.32
N PHE A 20 3.05 19.54 -0.48
CA PHE A 20 1.69 19.15 -0.13
C PHE A 20 1.65 18.36 1.18
N SER A 21 2.50 17.35 1.30
CA SER A 21 2.54 16.47 2.46
C SER A 21 2.93 17.22 3.74
N ASP A 22 3.90 18.14 3.64
CA ASP A 22 4.34 18.96 4.78
C ASP A 22 3.26 19.95 5.23
N ARG A 23 2.49 20.51 4.29
CA ARG A 23 1.46 21.51 4.58
C ARG A 23 0.14 20.91 5.03
N GLU A 24 -0.30 19.83 4.38
CA GLU A 24 -1.65 19.28 4.57
C GLU A 24 -1.68 18.05 5.48
N LEU A 25 -0.73 17.11 5.32
CA LEU A 25 -0.74 15.82 6.03
C LEU A 25 -0.06 15.90 7.39
N ALA A 26 1.17 16.41 7.45
CA ALA A 26 1.98 16.41 8.67
C ALA A 26 1.27 17.08 9.87
N PRO A 27 0.57 18.23 9.72
CA PRO A 27 -0.08 18.89 10.86
C PRO A 27 -1.25 18.08 11.45
N ARG A 28 -1.90 17.22 10.67
CA ARG A 28 -3.09 16.45 11.07
C ARG A 28 -2.78 15.03 11.53
N ALA A 29 -1.63 14.48 11.12
CA ALA A 29 -1.28 13.07 11.29
C ALA A 29 -1.29 12.62 12.76
N ARG A 30 -0.83 13.46 13.71
CA ARG A 30 -0.84 13.15 15.17
C ARG A 30 -2.26 13.02 15.71
N GLU A 31 -3.13 13.95 15.36
CA GLU A 31 -4.51 13.99 15.87
C GLU A 31 -5.34 12.86 15.26
N ASN A 32 -5.19 12.62 13.96
CA ASN A 32 -5.85 11.51 13.26
C ASN A 32 -5.43 10.16 13.85
N ASP A 33 -4.14 9.97 14.15
CA ASP A 33 -3.66 8.74 14.80
C ASP A 33 -4.23 8.57 16.21
N ARG A 34 -4.22 9.63 17.05
CA ARG A 34 -4.75 9.57 18.42
C ARG A 34 -6.24 9.24 18.48
N ASN A 35 -7.02 9.82 17.56
CA ASN A 35 -8.47 9.70 17.54
C ASN A 35 -8.95 8.50 16.69
N GLU A 36 -8.03 7.74 16.10
CA GLU A 36 -8.34 6.70 15.10
C GLU A 36 -9.26 7.24 13.98
N HIS A 37 -9.00 8.50 13.55
CA HIS A 37 -9.86 9.23 12.63
C HIS A 37 -9.36 9.11 11.19
N PHE A 38 -10.23 8.61 10.29
CA PHE A 38 -9.99 8.61 8.85
C PHE A 38 -10.44 9.95 8.24
N ASP A 39 -9.47 10.77 7.83
CA ASP A 39 -9.70 12.13 7.34
C ASP A 39 -10.05 12.14 5.84
N THR A 40 -11.36 12.14 5.54
CA THR A 40 -11.86 12.16 4.15
C THR A 40 -11.57 13.47 3.42
N GLU A 41 -11.36 14.59 4.12
CA GLU A 41 -10.95 15.85 3.51
C GLU A 41 -9.54 15.73 2.93
N LEU A 42 -8.61 15.09 3.66
CA LEU A 42 -7.26 14.81 3.15
C LEU A 42 -7.27 13.89 1.93
N VAL A 43 -8.17 12.89 1.91
CA VAL A 43 -8.35 12.02 0.75
C VAL A 43 -8.77 12.84 -0.47
N GLN A 44 -9.74 13.75 -0.32
CA GLN A 44 -10.19 14.60 -1.42
C GLN A 44 -9.07 15.52 -1.92
N LYS A 45 -8.30 16.13 -1.01
CA LYS A 45 -7.13 16.95 -1.38
C LYS A 45 -6.07 16.15 -2.15
N MET A 46 -5.81 14.90 -1.75
CA MET A 46 -4.90 14.01 -2.50
C MET A 46 -5.43 13.67 -3.90
N ALA A 47 -6.75 13.52 -4.04
CA ALA A 47 -7.39 13.30 -5.33
C ALA A 47 -7.25 14.53 -6.24
N GLU A 48 -7.46 15.74 -5.71
CA GLU A 48 -7.26 17.02 -6.44
C GLU A 48 -5.82 17.18 -6.94
N MET A 49 -4.83 16.70 -6.17
CA MET A 49 -3.43 16.62 -6.61
C MET A 49 -3.19 15.54 -7.68
N GLY A 50 -4.17 14.68 -7.94
CA GLY A 50 -4.08 13.57 -8.89
C GLY A 50 -3.36 12.33 -8.36
N PHE A 51 -3.14 12.23 -7.04
CA PHE A 51 -2.39 11.13 -6.45
C PHE A 51 -3.14 9.80 -6.51
N LEU A 52 -4.49 9.82 -6.47
CA LEU A 52 -5.31 8.59 -6.52
C LEU A 52 -5.37 7.97 -7.92
N GLY A 53 -5.11 8.75 -8.96
CA GLY A 53 -5.07 8.29 -10.35
C GLY A 53 -3.68 8.42 -11.00
N ALA A 54 -2.59 8.47 -10.21
CA ALA A 54 -1.27 8.82 -10.72
C ALA A 54 -0.83 8.00 -11.95
N ILE A 55 -0.92 6.67 -11.89
CA ILE A 55 -0.53 5.74 -12.99
C ILE A 55 -1.68 5.38 -13.95
N VAL A 56 -2.88 5.87 -13.71
CA VAL A 56 -4.04 5.60 -14.58
C VAL A 56 -3.92 6.46 -15.84
N PRO A 57 -4.20 5.92 -17.05
CA PRO A 57 -4.19 6.68 -18.27
C PRO A 57 -5.10 7.93 -18.23
N GLU A 58 -4.68 9.01 -18.89
CA GLU A 58 -5.42 10.28 -18.92
C GLU A 58 -6.83 10.14 -19.48
N GLU A 59 -7.04 9.24 -20.44
CA GLU A 59 -8.35 8.95 -21.04
C GLU A 59 -9.40 8.46 -20.02
N TYR A 60 -8.96 7.94 -18.87
CA TYR A 60 -9.81 7.52 -17.75
C TYR A 60 -9.72 8.46 -16.53
N GLY A 61 -9.23 9.68 -16.73
CA GLY A 61 -9.16 10.70 -15.67
C GLY A 61 -7.91 10.62 -14.78
N GLY A 62 -6.95 9.77 -15.09
CA GLY A 62 -5.67 9.68 -14.39
C GLY A 62 -4.64 10.72 -14.82
N ARG A 63 -3.40 10.56 -14.37
CA ARG A 63 -2.26 11.42 -14.72
C ARG A 63 -1.26 10.74 -15.67
N GLY A 64 -1.35 9.43 -15.86
CA GLY A 64 -0.49 8.68 -16.76
C GLY A 64 1.00 8.72 -16.43
N VAL A 65 1.39 9.04 -15.19
CA VAL A 65 2.80 9.09 -14.81
C VAL A 65 3.42 7.70 -14.77
N ASP A 66 4.73 7.62 -14.94
CA ASP A 66 5.49 6.37 -14.81
C ASP A 66 5.53 5.86 -13.35
N TYR A 67 5.91 4.59 -13.17
CA TYR A 67 5.99 3.99 -11.84
C TYR A 67 7.06 4.62 -10.97
N LEU A 68 8.17 5.09 -11.55
CA LEU A 68 9.21 5.79 -10.78
C LEU A 68 8.62 7.07 -10.19
N THR A 69 7.95 7.88 -10.99
CA THR A 69 7.28 9.12 -10.56
C THR A 69 6.20 8.83 -9.51
N TYR A 70 5.38 7.79 -9.72
CA TYR A 70 4.42 7.33 -8.73
C TYR A 70 5.10 6.96 -7.40
N GLY A 71 6.22 6.25 -7.47
CA GLY A 71 7.02 5.91 -6.27
C GLY A 71 7.49 7.15 -5.50
N LEU A 72 7.88 8.23 -6.18
CA LEU A 72 8.27 9.50 -5.56
C LEU A 72 7.10 10.15 -4.81
N ILE A 73 5.91 10.16 -5.41
CA ILE A 73 4.68 10.66 -4.74
C ILE A 73 4.40 9.86 -3.48
N VAL A 74 4.43 8.53 -3.58
CA VAL A 74 4.14 7.62 -2.45
C VAL A 74 5.18 7.73 -1.34
N GLU A 75 6.46 7.95 -1.69
CA GLU A 75 7.55 8.20 -0.73
C GLU A 75 7.27 9.47 0.08
N GLU A 76 6.93 10.59 -0.58
CA GLU A 76 6.70 11.87 0.09
C GLU A 76 5.42 11.87 0.95
N VAL A 77 4.35 11.23 0.51
CA VAL A 77 3.16 11.05 1.33
C VAL A 77 3.45 10.15 2.54
N GLY A 78 4.14 9.02 2.32
CA GLY A 78 4.52 8.08 3.38
C GLY A 78 5.50 8.66 4.41
N ARG A 79 6.27 9.68 4.03
CA ARG A 79 7.18 10.42 4.94
C ARG A 79 6.41 11.14 6.05
N ASN A 80 5.26 11.68 5.75
CA ASN A 80 4.47 12.46 6.71
C ASN A 80 3.30 11.66 7.32
N ASP A 81 2.61 10.85 6.50
CA ASP A 81 1.45 10.09 6.95
C ASP A 81 1.32 8.75 6.22
N SER A 82 1.71 7.68 6.90
CA SER A 82 1.59 6.31 6.37
C SER A 82 0.14 5.84 6.27
N ALA A 83 -0.79 6.38 7.07
CA ALA A 83 -2.20 6.06 6.98
C ALA A 83 -2.80 6.61 5.68
N MET A 84 -2.52 7.87 5.34
CA MET A 84 -2.93 8.47 4.07
C MET A 84 -2.22 7.85 2.86
N ARG A 85 -0.94 7.46 3.00
CA ARG A 85 -0.24 6.69 1.96
C ARG A 85 -0.97 5.38 1.63
N THR A 86 -1.60 4.73 2.60
CA THR A 86 -2.37 3.49 2.38
C THR A 86 -3.53 3.73 1.40
N VAL A 87 -4.19 4.90 1.45
CA VAL A 87 -5.26 5.25 0.51
C VAL A 87 -4.75 5.21 -0.94
N ILE A 88 -3.62 5.89 -1.21
CA ILE A 88 -3.01 5.89 -2.55
C ILE A 88 -2.64 4.46 -2.96
N SER A 89 -2.02 3.68 -2.07
CA SER A 89 -1.63 2.30 -2.37
C SER A 89 -2.82 1.43 -2.77
N VAL A 90 -3.91 1.48 -2.01
CA VAL A 90 -5.08 0.63 -2.28
C VAL A 90 -5.82 1.08 -3.53
N VAL A 91 -6.17 2.37 -3.63
CA VAL A 91 -6.95 2.88 -4.76
C VAL A 91 -6.15 2.77 -6.05
N THR A 92 -4.91 3.29 -6.09
CA THR A 92 -4.12 3.35 -7.32
C THR A 92 -3.50 2.01 -7.68
N SER A 93 -2.75 1.38 -6.73
CA SER A 93 -1.94 0.20 -7.05
C SER A 93 -2.73 -1.10 -7.08
N LEU A 94 -3.77 -1.25 -6.24
CA LEU A 94 -4.53 -2.50 -6.20
C LEU A 94 -5.77 -2.43 -7.08
N VAL A 95 -6.62 -1.40 -6.90
CA VAL A 95 -7.92 -1.34 -7.57
C VAL A 95 -7.78 -0.78 -8.98
N CYS A 96 -7.32 0.47 -9.15
CA CYS A 96 -7.23 1.09 -10.48
C CYS A 96 -6.32 0.32 -11.42
N SER A 97 -5.11 -0.09 -10.97
CA SER A 97 -4.21 -0.85 -11.83
C SER A 97 -4.79 -2.19 -12.30
N SER A 98 -5.61 -2.83 -11.46
CA SER A 98 -6.30 -4.07 -11.83
C SER A 98 -7.40 -3.81 -12.85
N ILE A 99 -8.20 -2.77 -12.69
CA ILE A 99 -9.25 -2.39 -13.65
C ILE A 99 -8.63 -2.01 -14.99
N VAL A 100 -7.55 -1.21 -15.00
CA VAL A 100 -6.81 -0.86 -16.24
C VAL A 100 -6.34 -2.11 -16.98
N ARG A 101 -5.83 -3.11 -16.26
CA ARG A 101 -5.22 -4.29 -16.85
C ARG A 101 -6.21 -5.38 -17.23
N TRP A 102 -7.25 -5.60 -16.43
CA TRP A 102 -8.13 -6.77 -16.51
C TRP A 102 -9.60 -6.42 -16.73
N GLY A 103 -9.98 -5.16 -16.50
CA GLY A 103 -11.35 -4.70 -16.69
C GLY A 103 -11.73 -4.61 -18.16
N THR A 104 -13.03 -4.77 -18.43
CA THR A 104 -13.61 -4.44 -19.73
C THR A 104 -13.58 -2.93 -19.94
N GLU A 105 -13.90 -2.45 -21.15
CA GLU A 105 -13.98 -1.02 -21.39
C GLU A 105 -15.08 -0.36 -20.57
N GLU A 106 -16.21 -1.04 -20.37
CA GLU A 106 -17.29 -0.61 -19.49
C GLU A 106 -16.80 -0.43 -18.05
N HIS A 107 -16.04 -1.39 -17.50
CA HIS A 107 -15.45 -1.28 -16.17
C HIS A 107 -14.54 -0.07 -16.03
N LYS A 108 -13.71 0.21 -17.05
CA LYS A 108 -12.78 1.34 -17.04
C LYS A 108 -13.50 2.67 -17.07
N GLN A 109 -14.47 2.81 -17.97
CA GLN A 109 -15.26 4.04 -18.14
C GLN A 109 -16.16 4.33 -16.93
N GLU A 110 -16.68 3.29 -16.29
CA GLU A 110 -17.53 3.44 -15.12
C GLU A 110 -16.74 3.82 -13.87
N TRP A 111 -15.65 3.10 -13.58
CA TRP A 111 -15.02 3.19 -12.27
C TRP A 111 -13.78 4.08 -12.21
N LEU A 112 -12.90 4.07 -13.23
CA LEU A 112 -11.62 4.78 -13.14
C LEU A 112 -11.79 6.29 -12.94
N PRO A 113 -12.68 7.02 -13.65
CA PRO A 113 -12.85 8.45 -13.42
C PRO A 113 -13.25 8.79 -11.98
N GLN A 114 -14.19 8.03 -11.41
CA GLN A 114 -14.65 8.24 -10.04
C GLN A 114 -13.56 7.92 -8.99
N LEU A 115 -12.76 6.87 -9.22
CA LEU A 115 -11.65 6.50 -8.34
C LEU A 115 -10.52 7.54 -8.41
N CYS A 116 -10.19 8.04 -9.60
CA CYS A 116 -9.15 9.05 -9.80
C CYS A 116 -9.53 10.40 -9.18
N SER A 117 -10.81 10.80 -9.26
CA SER A 117 -11.32 12.06 -8.70
C SER A 117 -11.59 12.00 -7.19
N GLY A 118 -11.55 10.80 -6.58
CA GLY A 118 -11.91 10.61 -5.18
C GLY A 118 -13.42 10.64 -4.91
N GLU A 119 -14.26 10.75 -5.94
CA GLU A 119 -15.73 10.63 -5.81
C GLU A 119 -16.13 9.25 -5.29
N ALA A 120 -15.40 8.22 -5.71
CA ALA A 120 -15.47 6.88 -5.16
C ALA A 120 -14.10 6.44 -4.64
N LEU A 121 -14.10 5.66 -3.56
CA LEU A 121 -12.94 4.87 -3.16
C LEU A 121 -13.19 3.40 -3.51
N GLY A 122 -12.10 2.66 -3.67
CA GLY A 122 -12.15 1.23 -3.92
C GLY A 122 -11.38 0.46 -2.87
N CYS A 123 -11.86 -0.73 -2.48
CA CYS A 123 -11.17 -1.64 -1.58
C CYS A 123 -10.86 -2.99 -2.24
N PHE A 124 -9.88 -3.71 -1.65
CA PHE A 124 -9.33 -4.96 -2.18
C PHE A 124 -9.65 -6.13 -1.26
N GLY A 125 -10.73 -6.85 -1.55
CA GLY A 125 -11.29 -7.92 -0.73
C GLY A 125 -10.69 -9.31 -1.08
N LEU A 126 -9.42 -9.55 -0.73
CA LEU A 126 -8.75 -10.85 -0.90
C LEU A 126 -8.70 -11.66 0.39
N THR A 127 -8.10 -11.11 1.45
CA THR A 127 -7.85 -11.78 2.72
C THR A 127 -9.15 -12.13 3.45
N GLU A 128 -9.18 -13.29 4.09
CA GLU A 128 -10.31 -13.79 4.89
C GLU A 128 -9.85 -14.10 6.33
N PRO A 129 -10.78 -14.27 7.30
CA PRO A 129 -10.41 -14.62 8.67
C PRO A 129 -9.47 -15.84 8.76
N ASP A 130 -9.71 -16.86 7.93
CA ASP A 130 -8.97 -18.12 7.93
C ASP A 130 -7.88 -18.19 6.85
N THR A 131 -7.76 -17.19 5.96
CA THR A 131 -6.90 -17.28 4.77
C THR A 131 -6.18 -15.95 4.50
N GLY A 132 -4.87 -15.93 4.75
CA GLY A 132 -3.97 -14.81 4.45
C GLY A 132 -2.94 -15.18 3.38
N SER A 133 -1.79 -15.74 3.81
CA SER A 133 -0.70 -16.12 2.88
C SER A 133 -1.08 -17.23 1.92
N ASP A 134 -2.04 -18.09 2.27
CA ASP A 134 -2.58 -19.15 1.40
C ASP A 134 -3.77 -18.64 0.58
N ALA A 135 -3.54 -17.57 -0.19
CA ALA A 135 -4.57 -16.86 -0.96
C ALA A 135 -5.27 -17.74 -2.02
N ALA A 136 -4.76 -18.92 -2.33
CA ALA A 136 -5.42 -19.86 -3.24
C ALA A 136 -6.60 -20.61 -2.60
N ASN A 137 -6.67 -20.66 -1.27
CA ASN A 137 -7.66 -21.43 -0.49
C ASN A 137 -8.79 -20.57 0.07
N LEU A 138 -9.24 -19.56 -0.65
CA LEU A 138 -10.37 -18.69 -0.25
C LEU A 138 -11.65 -19.48 0.03
N LYS A 139 -12.39 -19.06 1.05
CA LYS A 139 -13.67 -19.65 1.47
C LYS A 139 -14.89 -18.94 0.91
N THR A 140 -14.78 -17.63 0.62
CA THR A 140 -15.84 -16.86 -0.05
C THR A 140 -16.23 -17.55 -1.35
N ARG A 141 -17.54 -17.75 -1.55
CA ARG A 141 -18.13 -18.45 -2.69
C ARG A 141 -18.81 -17.50 -3.65
N ALA A 142 -18.72 -17.81 -4.93
CA ALA A 142 -19.52 -17.20 -5.98
C ALA A 142 -20.25 -18.31 -6.75
N GLU A 143 -21.58 -18.30 -6.66
CA GLU A 143 -22.45 -19.25 -7.35
C GLU A 143 -23.04 -18.58 -8.57
N LYS A 144 -23.03 -19.28 -9.71
CA LYS A 144 -23.68 -18.81 -10.94
C LYS A 144 -25.19 -18.88 -10.77
N ILE A 145 -25.86 -17.75 -11.02
CA ILE A 145 -27.33 -17.63 -11.06
C ILE A 145 -27.78 -17.14 -12.44
N ASP A 146 -29.07 -17.05 -12.68
CA ASP A 146 -29.58 -16.49 -13.93
C ASP A 146 -29.24 -14.99 -14.05
N GLY A 147 -28.52 -14.64 -15.10
CA GLY A 147 -28.07 -13.26 -15.38
C GLY A 147 -26.95 -12.72 -14.49
N GLY A 148 -26.35 -13.55 -13.59
CA GLY A 148 -25.32 -13.03 -12.69
C GLY A 148 -24.68 -14.06 -11.76
N TRP A 149 -24.22 -13.54 -10.63
CA TRP A 149 -23.53 -14.32 -9.60
C TRP A 149 -24.06 -13.94 -8.20
N ARG A 150 -24.10 -14.92 -7.30
CA ARG A 150 -24.40 -14.72 -5.89
C ARG A 150 -23.16 -15.00 -5.06
N LEU A 151 -22.75 -14.01 -4.24
CA LEU A 151 -21.55 -14.08 -3.41
C LEU A 151 -21.94 -14.27 -1.95
N ASN A 152 -21.24 -15.22 -1.29
CA ASN A 152 -21.38 -15.50 0.14
C ASN A 152 -20.01 -15.68 0.78
N GLY A 153 -19.77 -15.03 1.92
CA GLY A 153 -18.52 -15.15 2.67
C GLY A 153 -18.16 -13.89 3.43
N GLY A 154 -16.90 -13.81 3.86
CA GLY A 154 -16.38 -12.65 4.59
C GLY A 154 -14.96 -12.33 4.21
N LYS A 155 -14.59 -11.05 4.33
CA LYS A 155 -13.24 -10.55 4.12
C LYS A 155 -12.74 -9.84 5.36
N MET A 156 -11.44 -9.93 5.63
CA MET A 156 -10.82 -9.41 6.85
C MET A 156 -9.63 -8.53 6.52
N TRP A 157 -9.41 -7.51 7.34
CA TRP A 157 -8.30 -6.54 7.22
C TRP A 157 -8.35 -5.72 5.93
N ILE A 158 -9.56 -5.33 5.50
CA ILE A 158 -9.77 -4.62 4.24
C ILE A 158 -9.66 -3.11 4.46
N SER A 159 -8.57 -2.54 3.98
CA SER A 159 -8.39 -1.08 4.00
C SER A 159 -9.45 -0.39 3.16
N LEU A 160 -9.98 0.71 3.66
CA LEU A 160 -11.03 1.54 3.04
C LEU A 160 -12.40 0.84 2.92
N GLY A 161 -12.61 -0.29 3.59
CA GLY A 161 -13.83 -1.09 3.46
C GLY A 161 -15.11 -0.36 3.86
N ASN A 162 -15.03 0.57 4.83
CA ASN A 162 -16.20 1.35 5.28
C ASN A 162 -16.46 2.60 4.42
N TYR A 163 -15.48 3.06 3.66
CA TYR A 163 -15.57 4.29 2.86
C TYR A 163 -15.60 4.04 1.35
N SER A 164 -15.40 2.79 0.92
CA SER A 164 -15.40 2.43 -0.51
C SER A 164 -16.81 2.36 -1.08
N LYS A 165 -17.00 2.83 -2.31
CA LYS A 165 -18.17 2.58 -3.13
C LYS A 165 -18.02 1.32 -4.00
N LEU A 166 -16.79 0.86 -4.20
CA LEU A 166 -16.44 -0.33 -4.97
C LEU A 166 -15.61 -1.29 -4.14
N ALA A 167 -16.01 -2.55 -4.06
CA ALA A 167 -15.22 -3.63 -3.49
C ALA A 167 -14.78 -4.60 -4.59
N MET A 168 -13.47 -4.79 -4.74
CA MET A 168 -12.89 -5.81 -5.62
C MET A 168 -12.81 -7.13 -4.86
N ILE A 169 -13.77 -8.02 -5.07
CA ILE A 169 -13.98 -9.24 -4.29
C ILE A 169 -13.46 -10.47 -5.03
N PHE A 170 -12.56 -11.20 -4.41
CA PHE A 170 -12.09 -12.51 -4.88
C PHE A 170 -12.91 -13.62 -4.24
N ALA A 171 -13.47 -14.50 -5.07
CA ALA A 171 -14.30 -15.60 -4.63
C ALA A 171 -14.03 -16.89 -5.39
N GLN A 172 -14.34 -18.00 -4.76
CA GLN A 172 -14.18 -19.35 -5.33
C GLN A 172 -15.48 -19.79 -6.00
N THR A 173 -15.40 -20.09 -7.29
CA THR A 173 -16.55 -20.59 -8.08
C THR A 173 -16.59 -22.12 -8.13
N ASP A 174 -15.42 -22.78 -8.03
CA ASP A 174 -15.29 -24.24 -8.11
C ASP A 174 -14.08 -24.71 -7.26
N PRO A 175 -14.31 -25.20 -6.02
CA PRO A 175 -13.24 -25.60 -5.12
C PRO A 175 -12.34 -26.73 -5.65
N GLU A 176 -12.88 -27.60 -6.47
CA GLU A 176 -12.11 -28.73 -7.02
C GLU A 176 -11.00 -28.24 -7.96
N LYS A 177 -11.22 -27.10 -8.59
CA LYS A 177 -10.22 -26.42 -9.44
C LYS A 177 -9.16 -25.64 -8.69
N LYS A 178 -9.26 -25.55 -7.33
CA LYS A 178 -8.31 -24.79 -6.50
C LYS A 178 -8.14 -23.35 -7.01
N HIS A 179 -6.90 -22.85 -7.19
CA HIS A 179 -6.62 -21.51 -7.70
C HIS A 179 -7.22 -21.22 -9.09
N LYS A 180 -7.50 -22.24 -9.90
CA LYS A 180 -8.17 -22.11 -11.21
C LYS A 180 -9.69 -21.94 -11.11
N GLY A 181 -10.26 -22.08 -9.93
CA GLY A 181 -11.66 -21.79 -9.68
C GLY A 181 -11.88 -20.36 -9.13
N LEU A 182 -10.80 -19.58 -8.89
CA LEU A 182 -10.93 -18.23 -8.38
C LEU A 182 -11.37 -17.25 -9.46
N ALA A 183 -12.31 -16.37 -9.09
CA ALA A 183 -12.78 -15.26 -9.91
C ALA A 183 -12.67 -13.94 -9.13
N CYS A 184 -12.70 -12.82 -9.85
CA CYS A 184 -12.66 -11.49 -9.29
C CYS A 184 -13.91 -10.72 -9.73
N PHE A 185 -14.61 -10.09 -8.77
CA PHE A 185 -15.84 -9.36 -9.01
C PHE A 185 -15.70 -7.91 -8.56
N LEU A 186 -16.21 -6.98 -9.36
CA LEU A 186 -16.39 -5.57 -9.02
C LEU A 186 -17.78 -5.43 -8.38
N VAL A 187 -17.82 -5.24 -7.06
CA VAL A 187 -19.06 -5.24 -6.27
C VAL A 187 -19.31 -3.84 -5.74
N PRO A 188 -20.40 -3.16 -6.14
CA PRO A 188 -20.85 -1.95 -5.46
C PRO A 188 -21.15 -2.24 -3.99
N THR A 189 -20.67 -1.39 -3.07
CA THR A 189 -20.78 -1.66 -1.62
C THR A 189 -22.18 -1.38 -1.05
N ASP A 190 -23.04 -0.71 -1.82
CA ASP A 190 -24.47 -0.51 -1.53
C ASP A 190 -25.37 -1.68 -1.97
N SER A 191 -24.77 -2.76 -2.53
CA SER A 191 -25.51 -3.97 -2.92
C SER A 191 -26.18 -4.61 -1.71
N SER A 192 -27.41 -5.10 -1.91
CA SER A 192 -28.13 -5.83 -0.86
C SER A 192 -27.32 -7.04 -0.38
N GLY A 193 -27.20 -7.21 0.94
CA GLY A 193 -26.41 -8.28 1.55
C GLY A 193 -24.94 -7.96 1.75
N PHE A 194 -24.44 -6.82 1.26
CA PHE A 194 -23.11 -6.32 1.57
C PHE A 194 -23.12 -5.50 2.86
N SER A 195 -22.17 -5.75 3.75
CA SER A 195 -21.95 -4.92 4.93
C SER A 195 -20.48 -4.85 5.30
N SER A 196 -20.08 -3.79 5.98
CA SER A 196 -18.73 -3.59 6.51
C SER A 196 -18.79 -3.22 7.99
N GLN A 197 -17.74 -3.61 8.73
CA GLN A 197 -17.56 -3.25 10.13
C GLN A 197 -16.11 -2.80 10.35
N GLU A 198 -15.95 -1.63 10.98
CA GLU A 198 -14.64 -1.08 11.28
C GLU A 198 -13.90 -1.91 12.33
N ILE A 199 -12.58 -2.08 12.11
CA ILE A 199 -11.66 -2.74 13.03
C ILE A 199 -10.89 -1.68 13.80
N HIS A 200 -11.14 -1.59 15.09
CA HIS A 200 -10.47 -0.67 16.02
C HIS A 200 -9.28 -1.30 16.75
N GLY A 201 -8.49 -0.47 17.47
CA GLY A 201 -7.41 -0.93 18.33
C GLY A 201 -6.18 -1.42 17.58
N LYS A 202 -5.95 -0.98 16.36
CA LYS A 202 -4.73 -1.30 15.61
C LYS A 202 -3.50 -0.75 16.31
N LEU A 203 -2.36 -1.42 16.17
CA LEU A 203 -1.08 -0.95 16.68
C LEU A 203 -0.66 0.38 16.03
N GLY A 204 -0.74 0.44 14.70
CA GLY A 204 -0.40 1.59 13.87
C GLY A 204 -1.38 1.75 12.71
N LEU A 205 -1.10 2.70 11.80
CA LEU A 205 -2.02 3.12 10.74
C LEU A 205 -3.42 3.43 11.30
N LYS A 206 -3.48 4.01 12.50
CA LYS A 206 -4.74 4.23 13.19
C LYS A 206 -5.64 5.24 12.47
N GLY A 207 -5.05 6.22 11.79
CA GLY A 207 -5.76 7.16 10.93
C GLY A 207 -6.23 6.59 9.58
N SER A 208 -6.00 5.29 9.32
CA SER A 208 -6.50 4.60 8.12
C SER A 208 -7.69 3.71 8.46
N ASP A 209 -8.73 3.73 7.65
CA ASP A 209 -9.85 2.79 7.77
C ASP A 209 -9.40 1.36 7.47
N THR A 210 -9.89 0.42 8.26
CA THR A 210 -9.71 -1.02 8.06
C THR A 210 -10.97 -1.74 8.50
N ALA A 211 -11.51 -2.60 7.64
CA ALA A 211 -12.81 -3.24 7.86
C ALA A 211 -12.76 -4.77 7.77
N GLU A 212 -13.74 -5.38 8.39
CA GLU A 212 -14.30 -6.67 8.03
C GLU A 212 -15.45 -6.44 7.05
N LEU A 213 -15.51 -7.25 5.98
CA LEU A 213 -16.62 -7.23 5.01
C LEU A 213 -17.41 -8.53 5.14
N SER A 214 -18.75 -8.42 5.09
CA SER A 214 -19.67 -9.56 5.04
C SER A 214 -20.47 -9.54 3.75
N LEU A 215 -20.58 -10.69 3.13
CA LEU A 215 -21.33 -10.94 1.90
C LEU A 215 -22.37 -12.02 2.22
N ASP A 216 -23.63 -11.63 2.31
CA ASP A 216 -24.76 -12.53 2.60
C ASP A 216 -25.75 -12.51 1.43
N GLY A 217 -25.51 -13.41 0.48
CA GLY A 217 -26.30 -13.51 -0.73
C GLY A 217 -26.20 -12.30 -1.66
N VAL A 218 -25.06 -11.61 -1.70
CA VAL A 218 -24.86 -10.45 -2.58
C VAL A 218 -24.98 -10.87 -4.03
N GLU A 219 -25.93 -10.33 -4.76
CA GLU A 219 -26.15 -10.62 -6.18
C GLU A 219 -25.54 -9.50 -7.04
N VAL A 220 -24.76 -9.91 -8.04
CA VAL A 220 -24.14 -9.03 -9.02
C VAL A 220 -24.39 -9.54 -10.44
N PRO A 221 -24.53 -8.66 -11.44
CA PRO A 221 -24.74 -9.07 -12.82
C PRO A 221 -23.49 -9.78 -13.40
N ASP A 222 -23.65 -10.45 -14.52
CA ASP A 222 -22.51 -11.09 -15.24
C ASP A 222 -21.39 -10.10 -15.56
N GLY A 223 -21.75 -8.87 -15.90
CA GLY A 223 -20.82 -7.79 -16.18
C GLY A 223 -19.95 -7.36 -14.98
N ALA A 224 -20.24 -7.79 -13.75
CA ALA A 224 -19.38 -7.52 -12.60
C ALA A 224 -18.13 -8.40 -12.55
N LEU A 225 -18.09 -9.49 -13.34
CA LEU A 225 -16.91 -10.36 -13.42
C LEU A 225 -15.77 -9.64 -14.15
N MET A 226 -14.64 -9.45 -13.48
CA MET A 226 -13.42 -8.89 -14.07
C MET A 226 -12.51 -10.02 -14.56
N GLY A 227 -12.16 -10.00 -15.85
CA GLY A 227 -11.49 -11.13 -16.51
C GLY A 227 -12.44 -12.31 -16.72
N GLU A 228 -11.91 -13.54 -16.64
CA GLU A 228 -12.66 -14.77 -16.75
C GLU A 228 -12.66 -15.58 -15.45
N VAL A 229 -13.57 -16.53 -15.31
CA VAL A 229 -13.52 -17.53 -14.22
C VAL A 229 -12.19 -18.30 -14.31
N GLY A 230 -11.42 -18.29 -13.24
CA GLY A 230 -10.09 -18.87 -13.19
C GLY A 230 -8.94 -17.86 -13.30
N ASP A 231 -9.22 -16.62 -13.68
CA ASP A 231 -8.21 -15.56 -13.69
C ASP A 231 -8.04 -14.86 -12.31
N GLY A 232 -8.96 -15.07 -11.37
CA GLY A 232 -8.95 -14.38 -10.07
C GLY A 232 -7.60 -14.46 -9.36
N PHE A 233 -6.92 -15.60 -9.38
CA PHE A 233 -5.59 -15.72 -8.77
C PHE A 233 -4.52 -14.90 -9.50
N LYS A 234 -4.53 -14.85 -10.82
CA LYS A 234 -3.61 -14.03 -11.62
C LYS A 234 -3.85 -12.54 -11.40
N ILE A 235 -5.13 -12.15 -11.35
CA ILE A 235 -5.54 -10.77 -11.05
C ILE A 235 -5.01 -10.37 -9.67
N ALA A 236 -5.25 -11.19 -8.64
CA ALA A 236 -4.77 -10.94 -7.29
C ALA A 236 -3.25 -10.80 -7.23
N MET A 237 -2.49 -11.70 -7.85
CA MET A 237 -1.03 -11.65 -7.84
C MET A 237 -0.48 -10.43 -8.60
N SER A 238 -1.10 -10.05 -9.71
CA SER A 238 -0.69 -8.85 -10.47
C SER A 238 -0.98 -7.55 -9.70
N ALA A 239 -2.11 -7.48 -9.01
CA ALA A 239 -2.44 -6.37 -8.12
C ALA A 239 -1.40 -6.24 -6.99
N LEU A 240 -1.10 -7.37 -6.32
CA LEU A 240 -0.12 -7.40 -5.24
C LEU A 240 1.30 -7.01 -5.72
N ASP A 241 1.70 -7.30 -6.95
CA ASP A 241 2.99 -6.84 -7.47
C ASP A 241 3.04 -5.31 -7.62
N SER A 242 1.91 -4.66 -7.93
CA SER A 242 1.81 -3.19 -7.93
C SER A 242 1.74 -2.63 -6.51
N GLY A 243 0.97 -3.25 -5.62
CA GLY A 243 0.86 -2.85 -4.23
C GLY A 243 2.18 -2.99 -3.47
N ARG A 244 2.92 -4.09 -3.64
CA ARG A 244 4.25 -4.28 -3.04
C ARG A 244 5.23 -3.17 -3.41
N TYR A 245 5.17 -2.70 -4.65
CA TYR A 245 5.95 -1.56 -5.10
C TYR A 245 5.60 -0.30 -4.31
N SER A 246 4.31 0.02 -4.21
CA SER A 246 3.80 1.16 -3.46
C SER A 246 4.14 1.08 -1.96
N VAL A 247 4.00 -0.09 -1.35
CA VAL A 247 4.42 -0.33 0.05
C VAL A 247 5.90 -0.05 0.23
N ALA A 248 6.75 -0.56 -0.67
CA ALA A 248 8.19 -0.34 -0.62
C ALA A 248 8.54 1.15 -0.71
N ALA A 249 7.91 1.89 -1.64
CA ALA A 249 8.11 3.32 -1.79
C ALA A 249 7.70 4.11 -0.54
N GLY A 250 6.53 3.81 0.04
CA GLY A 250 6.09 4.44 1.28
C GLY A 250 7.00 4.15 2.47
N CYS A 251 7.61 2.95 2.52
CA CYS A 251 8.59 2.61 3.56
C CYS A 251 9.89 3.40 3.43
N VAL A 252 10.31 3.78 2.22
CA VAL A 252 11.43 4.74 2.05
C VAL A 252 11.08 6.06 2.71
N GLY A 253 9.82 6.52 2.58
CA GLY A 253 9.32 7.71 3.27
C GLY A 253 9.44 7.60 4.80
N ILE A 254 9.06 6.46 5.40
CA ILE A 254 9.21 6.21 6.85
C ILE A 254 10.69 6.24 7.26
N CYS A 255 11.59 5.63 6.47
CA CYS A 255 13.02 5.67 6.74
C CYS A 255 13.53 7.11 6.73
N GLN A 256 13.16 7.89 5.71
CA GLN A 256 13.56 9.29 5.58
C GLN A 256 13.03 10.14 6.74
N ALA A 257 11.75 10.01 7.09
CA ALA A 257 11.15 10.73 8.23
C ALA A 257 11.85 10.40 9.56
N SER A 258 12.15 9.14 9.78
CA SER A 258 12.87 8.67 10.97
C SER A 258 14.27 9.27 11.05
N LEU A 259 14.98 9.32 9.93
CA LEU A 259 16.30 9.94 9.81
C LEU A 259 16.24 11.45 10.06
N ASP A 260 15.32 12.16 9.40
CA ASP A 260 15.20 13.61 9.50
C ASP A 260 14.87 14.05 10.92
N ALA A 261 13.90 13.39 11.56
CA ALA A 261 13.55 13.66 12.97
C ALA A 261 14.73 13.39 13.90
N SER A 262 15.47 12.30 13.68
CA SER A 262 16.64 11.94 14.51
C SER A 262 17.78 12.93 14.35
N VAL A 263 18.05 13.38 13.13
CA VAL A 263 19.09 14.39 12.85
C VAL A 263 18.75 15.73 13.50
N ALA A 264 17.50 16.17 13.35
CA ALA A 264 17.03 17.42 13.96
C ALA A 264 17.17 17.37 15.49
N TYR A 265 16.61 16.33 16.12
CA TYR A 265 16.69 16.15 17.56
C TYR A 265 18.11 16.01 18.07
N ALA A 266 18.97 15.24 17.40
CA ALA A 266 20.35 15.02 17.83
C ALA A 266 21.22 16.29 17.77
N LYS A 267 20.93 17.23 16.84
CA LYS A 267 21.60 18.53 16.77
C LYS A 267 21.17 19.50 17.86
N GLU A 268 19.92 19.43 18.30
CA GLU A 268 19.33 20.34 19.29
C GLU A 268 19.55 19.84 20.73
N ARG A 269 19.33 18.56 20.97
CA ARG A 269 19.43 17.97 22.31
C ARG A 269 20.84 17.94 22.80
N THR A 270 21.08 18.54 23.97
CA THR A 270 22.40 18.58 24.63
C THR A 270 22.46 17.67 25.84
N GLN A 271 23.55 16.94 25.99
CA GLN A 271 23.96 16.21 27.17
C GLN A 271 25.48 16.27 27.30
N PHE A 272 25.98 16.28 28.54
CA PHE A 272 27.41 16.44 28.83
C PHE A 272 27.99 17.70 28.14
N ASP A 273 27.21 18.79 28.18
CA ASP A 273 27.55 20.13 27.64
C ASP A 273 27.78 20.20 26.12
N ARG A 274 27.25 19.24 25.36
CA ARG A 274 27.34 19.23 23.89
C ARG A 274 26.15 18.54 23.23
N PRO A 275 25.84 18.85 21.96
CA PRO A 275 24.80 18.16 21.20
C PRO A 275 25.04 16.65 21.17
N ILE A 276 23.97 15.86 21.31
CA ILE A 276 24.09 14.38 21.30
C ILE A 276 24.58 13.87 19.94
N ALA A 277 24.42 14.61 18.85
CA ALA A 277 25.01 14.33 17.54
C ALA A 277 26.54 14.21 17.57
N SER A 278 27.20 14.72 18.61
CA SER A 278 28.67 14.62 18.76
C SER A 278 29.15 13.27 19.35
N PHE A 279 28.22 12.40 19.79
CA PHE A 279 28.58 11.10 20.35
C PHE A 279 28.66 10.04 19.26
N GLN A 280 29.71 9.22 19.26
CA GLN A 280 29.98 8.22 18.22
C GLN A 280 28.83 7.21 18.06
N LEU A 281 28.23 6.72 19.16
CA LEU A 281 27.12 5.75 19.08
C LEU A 281 25.82 6.37 18.53
N VAL A 282 25.63 7.69 18.65
CA VAL A 282 24.52 8.38 17.99
C VAL A 282 24.82 8.55 16.50
N GLN A 283 26.04 8.91 16.15
CA GLN A 283 26.46 9.00 14.75
C GLN A 283 26.38 7.65 14.02
N GLU A 284 26.70 6.54 14.69
CA GLU A 284 26.55 5.19 14.16
C GLU A 284 25.07 4.93 13.76
N MET A 285 24.13 5.17 14.66
CA MET A 285 22.69 5.00 14.36
C MET A 285 22.24 5.88 13.19
N LEU A 286 22.68 7.15 13.14
CA LEU A 286 22.35 8.05 12.02
C LEU A 286 22.93 7.56 10.70
N ALA A 287 24.19 7.08 10.70
CA ALA A 287 24.85 6.54 9.51
C ALA A 287 24.14 5.27 9.00
N ASP A 288 23.75 4.37 9.89
CA ASP A 288 22.96 3.18 9.56
C ASP A 288 21.62 3.57 8.88
N MET A 289 20.90 4.53 9.45
CA MET A 289 19.64 5.01 8.86
C MET A 289 19.84 5.61 7.47
N VAL A 290 20.94 6.38 7.25
CA VAL A 290 21.29 6.92 5.92
C VAL A 290 21.51 5.79 4.93
N VAL A 291 22.34 4.79 5.28
CA VAL A 291 22.66 3.67 4.40
C VAL A 291 21.41 2.87 4.03
N GLN A 292 20.57 2.56 5.03
CA GLN A 292 19.35 1.79 4.81
C GLN A 292 18.33 2.55 3.93
N THR A 293 18.17 3.85 4.17
CA THR A 293 17.27 4.70 3.36
C THR A 293 17.73 4.76 1.91
N GLN A 294 19.02 4.97 1.66
CA GLN A 294 19.56 5.05 0.30
C GLN A 294 19.49 3.69 -0.42
N ALA A 295 19.78 2.60 0.29
CA ALA A 295 19.69 1.26 -0.29
C ALA A 295 18.24 0.91 -0.64
N ALA A 296 17.26 1.20 0.27
CA ALA A 296 15.85 0.98 0.01
C ALA A 296 15.37 1.80 -1.20
N ARG A 297 15.73 3.09 -1.27
CA ARG A 297 15.36 3.98 -2.39
C ARG A 297 15.91 3.46 -3.72
N GLY A 298 17.18 3.06 -3.77
CA GLY A 298 17.78 2.50 -4.98
C GLY A 298 17.07 1.22 -5.46
N LEU A 299 16.64 0.34 -4.55
CA LEU A 299 15.88 -0.87 -4.88
C LEU A 299 14.48 -0.55 -5.40
N VAL A 300 13.80 0.44 -4.80
CA VAL A 300 12.49 0.92 -5.26
C VAL A 300 12.59 1.54 -6.65
N TRP A 301 13.55 2.42 -6.88
CA TRP A 301 13.74 3.04 -8.19
C TRP A 301 14.03 2.00 -9.27
N ARG A 302 14.87 0.99 -8.97
CA ARG A 302 15.12 -0.12 -9.89
C ARG A 302 13.83 -0.90 -10.22
N ALA A 303 13.00 -1.18 -9.21
CA ALA A 303 11.74 -1.88 -9.43
C ALA A 303 10.75 -1.04 -10.28
N GLY A 304 10.66 0.29 -10.03
CA GLY A 304 9.87 1.22 -10.84
C GLY A 304 10.33 1.25 -12.29
N TRP A 305 11.61 1.47 -12.52
CA TRP A 305 12.18 1.47 -13.87
C TRP A 305 11.89 0.17 -14.65
N LEU A 306 11.95 -1.00 -14.00
CA LEU A 306 11.62 -2.27 -14.64
C LEU A 306 10.14 -2.35 -15.03
N LYS A 307 9.24 -1.84 -14.19
CA LYS A 307 7.80 -1.73 -14.50
C LYS A 307 7.57 -0.84 -15.72
N ASP A 308 8.19 0.34 -15.75
CA ASP A 308 8.06 1.32 -16.84
C ASP A 308 8.59 0.78 -18.19
N THR A 309 9.61 -0.04 -18.13
CA THR A 309 10.16 -0.69 -19.34
C THR A 309 9.43 -1.97 -19.76
N GLY A 310 8.35 -2.36 -19.06
CA GLY A 310 7.57 -3.57 -19.34
C GLY A 310 8.32 -4.88 -19.10
N LYS A 311 9.43 -4.84 -18.36
CA LYS A 311 10.24 -6.03 -18.06
C LYS A 311 9.65 -6.81 -16.88
N PRO A 312 9.89 -8.14 -16.80
CA PRO A 312 9.56 -8.89 -15.59
C PRO A 312 10.18 -8.24 -14.35
N ASN A 313 9.38 -8.01 -13.32
CA ASN A 313 9.80 -7.24 -12.15
C ASN A 313 9.35 -7.82 -10.79
N THR A 314 8.63 -8.95 -10.77
CA THR A 314 8.11 -9.56 -9.54
C THR A 314 9.22 -9.84 -8.52
N THR A 315 10.39 -10.31 -8.95
CA THR A 315 11.54 -10.57 -8.07
C THR A 315 12.09 -9.28 -7.48
N GLU A 316 12.35 -8.27 -8.32
CA GLU A 316 12.90 -6.99 -7.90
C GLU A 316 11.93 -6.21 -7.01
N THR A 317 10.64 -6.28 -7.31
CA THR A 317 9.59 -5.70 -6.45
C THR A 317 9.54 -6.40 -5.09
N SER A 318 9.68 -7.73 -5.07
CA SER A 318 9.75 -8.49 -3.81
C SER A 318 11.01 -8.16 -3.00
N ILE A 319 12.17 -7.97 -3.66
CA ILE A 319 13.42 -7.53 -3.04
C ILE A 319 13.24 -6.13 -2.44
N ALA A 320 12.70 -5.19 -3.21
CA ALA A 320 12.45 -3.82 -2.76
C ALA A 320 11.50 -3.80 -1.55
N LYS A 321 10.38 -4.54 -1.62
CA LYS A 321 9.40 -4.65 -0.54
C LYS A 321 10.02 -5.24 0.72
N LEU A 322 10.72 -6.36 0.61
CA LEU A 322 11.36 -7.01 1.75
C LEU A 322 12.37 -6.06 2.43
N TYR A 323 13.27 -5.49 1.64
CA TYR A 323 14.31 -4.64 2.20
C TYR A 323 13.75 -3.35 2.81
N ALA A 324 12.89 -2.63 2.07
CA ALA A 324 12.36 -1.34 2.51
C ALA A 324 11.49 -1.47 3.76
N THR A 325 10.68 -2.54 3.89
CA THR A 325 9.83 -2.73 5.07
C THR A 325 10.62 -3.08 6.32
N GLU A 326 11.64 -3.93 6.21
CA GLU A 326 12.53 -4.24 7.34
C GLU A 326 13.38 -3.02 7.73
N ALA A 327 13.90 -2.27 6.75
CA ALA A 327 14.63 -1.03 6.98
C ALA A 327 13.76 0.03 7.67
N ALA A 328 12.48 0.17 7.29
CA ALA A 328 11.56 1.12 7.91
C ALA A 328 11.35 0.82 9.40
N VAL A 329 11.18 -0.46 9.76
CA VAL A 329 11.07 -0.87 11.17
C VAL A 329 12.36 -0.58 11.94
N ASP A 330 13.52 -0.88 11.36
CA ASP A 330 14.81 -0.66 12.02
C ASP A 330 15.14 0.84 12.15
N CYS A 331 14.93 1.65 11.10
CA CYS A 331 15.10 3.11 11.16
C CYS A 331 14.19 3.75 12.19
N ALA A 332 12.89 3.37 12.23
CA ALA A 332 11.95 3.91 13.20
C ALA A 332 12.31 3.51 14.65
N ASN A 333 12.78 2.28 14.86
CA ASN A 333 13.28 1.84 16.17
C ASN A 333 14.53 2.61 16.60
N LYS A 334 15.49 2.84 15.69
CA LYS A 334 16.67 3.69 15.95
C LYS A 334 16.29 5.14 16.23
N ALA A 335 15.26 5.66 15.56
CA ALA A 335 14.76 7.01 15.81
C ALA A 335 14.23 7.17 17.25
N ILE A 336 13.46 6.20 17.76
CA ILE A 336 13.07 6.18 19.18
C ILE A 336 14.30 6.16 20.08
N GLN A 337 15.30 5.33 19.76
CA GLN A 337 16.52 5.22 20.56
C GLN A 337 17.30 6.54 20.61
N VAL A 338 17.41 7.26 19.48
CA VAL A 338 18.06 8.58 19.41
C VAL A 338 17.32 9.61 20.26
N HIS A 339 15.98 9.58 20.27
CA HIS A 339 15.16 10.50 21.08
C HIS A 339 15.11 10.12 22.56
N GLY A 340 15.48 8.87 22.91
CA GLY A 340 15.40 8.36 24.29
C GLY A 340 13.97 8.40 24.81
N GLY A 341 13.77 8.82 26.06
CA GLY A 341 12.44 8.91 26.67
C GLY A 341 11.44 9.79 25.92
N SER A 342 11.92 10.84 25.23
CA SER A 342 11.09 11.70 24.37
C SER A 342 10.55 10.99 23.13
N GLY A 343 11.23 9.94 22.67
CA GLY A 343 10.76 9.13 21.53
C GLY A 343 9.71 8.08 21.91
N TYR A 344 9.40 7.93 23.20
CA TYR A 344 8.43 6.96 23.70
C TYR A 344 7.03 7.54 23.93
N VAL A 345 6.88 8.83 23.72
CA VAL A 345 5.62 9.58 23.82
C VAL A 345 5.35 10.30 22.50
N ASP A 346 4.11 10.60 22.23
CA ASP A 346 3.67 11.14 20.94
C ASP A 346 3.91 12.65 20.75
N ASP A 347 4.73 13.30 21.61
CA ASP A 347 5.20 14.66 21.39
C ASP A 347 6.15 14.76 20.19
N TYR A 348 6.83 13.65 19.89
CA TYR A 348 7.62 13.46 18.69
C TYR A 348 7.00 12.34 17.83
N PRO A 349 7.06 12.43 16.49
CA PRO A 349 6.34 11.49 15.63
C PRO A 349 6.99 10.11 15.53
N VAL A 350 8.16 9.90 16.14
CA VAL A 350 8.98 8.69 15.92
C VAL A 350 8.34 7.41 16.47
N GLU A 351 7.55 7.52 17.55
CA GLU A 351 6.82 6.37 18.10
C GLU A 351 5.73 5.92 17.11
N ARG A 352 5.02 6.85 16.43
CA ARG A 352 4.04 6.56 15.39
C ARG A 352 4.71 5.90 14.18
N TYR A 353 5.88 6.38 13.76
CA TYR A 353 6.62 5.77 12.66
C TYR A 353 6.92 4.30 12.92
N LEU A 354 7.29 3.92 14.14
CA LEU A 354 7.52 2.51 14.50
C LEU A 354 6.23 1.69 14.46
N ARG A 355 5.13 2.21 15.01
CA ARG A 355 3.84 1.53 15.01
C ARG A 355 3.33 1.31 13.58
N ASP A 356 3.45 2.33 12.74
CA ASP A 356 3.03 2.27 11.34
C ASP A 356 3.94 1.38 10.49
N ALA A 357 5.25 1.44 10.69
CA ALA A 357 6.20 0.60 9.97
C ALA A 357 5.94 -0.90 10.22
N ARG A 358 5.51 -1.27 11.44
CA ARG A 358 5.42 -2.69 11.83
C ARG A 358 4.50 -3.51 10.94
N VAL A 359 3.37 -2.99 10.51
CA VAL A 359 2.42 -3.73 9.67
C VAL A 359 2.94 -3.95 8.24
N THR A 360 3.86 -3.10 7.75
CA THR A 360 4.38 -3.19 6.39
C THR A 360 5.12 -4.50 6.11
N THR A 361 5.67 -5.15 7.14
CA THR A 361 6.30 -6.47 7.03
C THR A 361 5.29 -7.63 7.02
N LEU A 362 4.00 -7.35 7.23
CA LEU A 362 2.92 -8.35 7.34
C LEU A 362 2.02 -8.41 6.12
N TYR A 363 1.50 -7.26 5.68
CA TYR A 363 0.52 -7.19 4.59
C TYR A 363 1.19 -7.24 3.21
N GLU A 364 0.37 -7.46 2.18
CA GLU A 364 0.79 -7.64 0.76
C GLU A 364 1.86 -8.73 0.57
N GLY A 365 1.78 -9.75 1.38
CA GLY A 365 2.76 -10.83 1.50
C GLY A 365 3.81 -10.52 2.56
N THR A 366 3.83 -11.34 3.60
CA THR A 366 4.77 -11.20 4.72
C THR A 366 6.23 -11.22 4.24
N SER A 367 7.16 -10.74 5.09
CA SER A 367 8.61 -10.85 4.82
C SER A 367 9.01 -12.28 4.46
N GLN A 368 8.39 -13.31 5.08
CA GLN A 368 8.61 -14.72 4.77
C GLN A 368 8.15 -15.07 3.34
N ILE A 369 6.97 -14.60 2.93
CA ILE A 369 6.47 -14.80 1.55
C ILE A 369 7.38 -14.13 0.54
N GLN A 370 7.87 -12.91 0.80
CA GLN A 370 8.83 -12.25 -0.10
C GLN A 370 10.12 -13.09 -0.24
N LYS A 371 10.64 -13.62 0.87
CA LYS A 371 11.82 -14.51 0.84
C LYS A 371 11.58 -15.77 -0.01
N LEU A 372 10.40 -16.37 0.06
CA LEU A 372 10.04 -17.55 -0.76
C LEU A 372 9.95 -17.19 -2.24
N ILE A 373 9.37 -16.04 -2.60
CA ILE A 373 9.31 -15.56 -3.98
C ILE A 373 10.72 -15.35 -4.54
N ILE A 374 11.59 -14.66 -3.78
CA ILE A 374 12.97 -14.40 -4.16
C ILE A 374 13.75 -15.72 -4.30
N ALA A 375 13.64 -16.64 -3.31
CA ALA A 375 14.32 -17.92 -3.35
C ALA A 375 13.87 -18.77 -4.57
N ARG A 376 12.57 -18.77 -4.89
CA ARG A 376 12.06 -19.43 -6.09
C ARG A 376 12.69 -18.88 -7.37
N SER A 377 12.90 -17.58 -7.48
CA SER A 377 13.49 -16.97 -8.68
C SER A 377 14.95 -17.41 -8.92
N VAL A 378 15.67 -17.77 -7.85
CA VAL A 378 17.06 -18.21 -7.89
C VAL A 378 17.17 -19.73 -8.08
N THR A 379 16.30 -20.49 -7.40
CA THR A 379 16.38 -21.96 -7.38
C THR A 379 15.52 -22.64 -8.45
N GLY A 380 14.50 -21.94 -8.97
CA GLY A 380 13.46 -22.54 -9.83
C GLY A 380 12.47 -23.41 -9.07
N ILE A 381 12.63 -23.61 -7.75
CA ILE A 381 11.82 -24.52 -6.93
C ILE A 381 10.78 -23.70 -6.12
N ASN A 382 9.51 -24.09 -6.23
CA ASN A 382 8.44 -23.47 -5.46
C ASN A 382 8.29 -24.15 -4.09
N ALA A 383 8.60 -23.43 -3.01
CA ALA A 383 8.47 -23.93 -1.65
C ALA A 383 7.05 -23.82 -1.07
N LEU A 384 6.12 -23.15 -1.76
CA LEU A 384 4.71 -22.98 -1.34
C LEU A 384 3.80 -24.12 -1.81
N VAL A 385 4.29 -24.96 -2.70
CA VAL A 385 3.53 -26.11 -3.24
C VAL A 385 4.40 -27.35 -3.09
N PRO A 386 3.92 -28.43 -2.45
CA PRO A 386 4.62 -29.70 -2.35
C PRO A 386 4.82 -30.39 -3.71
#